data_172e82765a646db9ea6b255566b56ea0
#
_entry.id   172e82765a646db9ea6b255566b56ea0
#
_cell.length_a   1.000
_cell.length_b   1.000
_cell.length_c   1.000
_cell.angle_alpha   90.00
_cell.angle_beta   90.00
_cell.angle_gamma   90.00
#
_symmetry.space_group_name_H-M   'P 1'
#
loop_
_entity.id
_entity.type
_entity.pdbx_description
1 polymer ?
#
loop_
_entity_poly.entity_id
_entity_poly.type
_entity_poly.pdbx_seq_one_letter_code
_entity_poly.pdbx_strand_id
1 'polypeptide(L)'
;DLLLILRQEINAMLEKLIVRELRDALTPEHLFKILSNVIKSSCAQEETGIIVSLNKEDLKNLEGSFLAKLKTEAKKEIILRPSESIQGGFIISFDAGQSQFDFSDKALAEYIGTFLKPKLKEILEG
;
A
#
# COMPACT_ATOMS: atom_id res chain seq x y z
N ASP A 1 -3.26 2.55 -34.64
CA ASP A 1 -1.82 2.39 -34.68
C ASP A 1 -1.41 1.16 -33.86
N LEU A 2 -0.77 0.22 -34.53
CA LEU A 2 -0.34 -1.03 -33.91
C LEU A 2 0.66 -0.81 -32.75
N LEU A 3 1.55 0.15 -32.90
CA LEU A 3 2.51 0.45 -31.83
C LEU A 3 1.82 0.97 -30.58
N LEU A 4 0.82 1.81 -30.73
CA LEU A 4 0.05 2.32 -29.61
C LEU A 4 -0.72 1.21 -28.90
N ILE A 5 -1.37 0.33 -29.67
CA ILE A 5 -2.10 -0.81 -29.12
C ILE A 5 -1.15 -1.74 -28.35
N LEU A 6 0.01 -2.05 -28.94
CA LEU A 6 1.00 -2.88 -28.30
C LEU A 6 1.47 -2.28 -26.97
N ARG A 7 1.74 -0.97 -26.98
CA ARG A 7 2.17 -0.25 -25.77
C ARG A 7 1.11 -0.33 -24.69
N GLN A 8 -0.16 -0.14 -25.06
CA GLN A 8 -1.26 -0.22 -24.10
C GLN A 8 -1.39 -1.60 -23.48
N GLU A 9 -1.25 -2.65 -24.30
CA GLU A 9 -1.30 -4.02 -23.81
C GLU A 9 -0.13 -4.35 -22.88
N ILE A 10 1.08 -3.91 -23.23
CA ILE A 10 2.26 -4.13 -22.40
C ILE A 10 2.11 -3.38 -21.08
N ASN A 11 1.61 -2.15 -21.11
CA ASN A 11 1.38 -1.37 -19.87
C ASN A 11 0.37 -2.06 -18.96
N ALA A 12 -0.70 -2.61 -19.53
CA ALA A 12 -1.70 -3.34 -18.76
C ALA A 12 -1.11 -4.61 -18.13
N MET A 13 -0.30 -5.34 -18.89
CA MET A 13 0.40 -6.53 -18.37
C MET A 13 1.39 -6.16 -17.29
N LEU A 14 2.12 -5.07 -17.47
CA LEU A 14 3.09 -4.58 -16.49
C LEU A 14 2.40 -4.22 -15.16
N GLU A 15 1.28 -3.53 -15.21
CA GLU A 15 0.52 -3.20 -14.00
C GLU A 15 0.06 -4.45 -13.24
N LYS A 16 -0.44 -5.45 -13.96
CA LYS A 16 -0.84 -6.71 -13.34
C LYS A 16 0.33 -7.42 -12.68
N LEU A 17 1.49 -7.41 -13.34
CA LEU A 17 2.70 -8.02 -12.79
C LEU A 17 3.15 -7.30 -11.52
N ILE A 18 3.17 -5.97 -11.54
CA ILE A 18 3.56 -5.18 -10.38
C ILE A 18 2.63 -5.45 -9.19
N VAL A 19 1.31 -5.47 -9.43
CA VAL A 19 0.33 -5.77 -8.38
C VAL A 19 0.61 -7.15 -7.76
N ARG A 20 0.86 -8.16 -8.61
CA ARG A 20 1.15 -9.52 -8.14
C ARG A 20 2.42 -9.55 -7.29
N GLU A 21 3.48 -8.94 -7.77
CA GLU A 21 4.75 -8.90 -7.04
C GLU A 21 4.61 -8.16 -5.71
N LEU A 22 3.84 -7.08 -5.68
CA LEU A 22 3.59 -6.35 -4.44
C LEU A 22 2.83 -7.20 -3.43
N ARG A 23 1.81 -7.93 -3.87
CA ARG A 23 1.05 -8.83 -2.98
C ARG A 23 1.94 -9.91 -2.38
N ASP A 24 2.80 -10.50 -3.21
CA ASP A 24 3.72 -11.53 -2.76
C ASP A 24 4.79 -10.98 -1.82
N ALA A 25 5.22 -9.75 -2.04
CA ALA A 25 6.23 -9.10 -1.22
C ALA A 25 5.69 -8.59 0.13
N LEU A 26 4.39 -8.28 0.19
CA LEU A 26 3.77 -7.74 1.40
C LEU A 26 3.35 -8.86 2.37
N THR A 27 4.36 -9.59 2.87
CA THR A 27 4.13 -10.57 3.93
C THR A 27 3.71 -9.84 5.22
N PRO A 28 3.10 -10.54 6.20
CA PRO A 28 2.73 -9.89 7.46
C PRO A 28 3.88 -9.17 8.14
N GLU A 29 5.08 -9.73 8.09
CA GLU A 29 6.26 -9.12 8.69
C GLU A 29 6.66 -7.84 7.97
N HIS A 30 6.68 -7.85 6.65
CA HIS A 30 7.01 -6.66 5.86
C HIS A 30 5.94 -5.59 6.02
N LEU A 31 4.68 -5.98 6.04
CA LEU A 31 3.56 -5.07 6.25
C LEU A 31 3.67 -4.38 7.61
N PHE A 32 4.00 -5.15 8.65
CA PHE A 32 4.25 -4.60 9.98
C PHE A 32 5.38 -3.58 9.97
N LYS A 33 6.50 -3.89 9.31
CA LYS A 33 7.65 -2.97 9.23
C LYS A 33 7.29 -1.67 8.52
N ILE A 34 6.54 -1.77 7.41
CA ILE A 34 6.12 -0.60 6.65
C ILE A 34 5.18 0.27 7.50
N LEU A 35 4.17 -0.35 8.12
CA LEU A 35 3.24 0.36 9.00
C LEU A 35 3.97 1.03 10.16
N SER A 36 4.87 0.32 10.80
CA SER A 36 5.67 0.85 11.91
C SER A 36 6.45 2.09 11.47
N ASN A 37 7.12 2.03 10.33
CA ASN A 37 7.90 3.14 9.81
C ASN A 37 7.01 4.33 9.43
N VAL A 38 5.88 4.09 8.77
CA VAL A 38 4.94 5.13 8.39
C VAL A 38 4.38 5.85 9.63
N ILE A 39 3.97 5.08 10.62
CA ILE A 39 3.43 5.61 11.87
C ILE A 39 4.48 6.42 12.61
N LYS A 40 5.69 5.91 12.75
CA LYS A 40 6.80 6.63 13.42
C LYS A 40 7.14 7.94 12.72
N SER A 41 7.18 7.92 11.39
CA SER A 41 7.53 9.10 10.60
C SER A 41 6.48 10.20 10.67
N SER A 42 5.23 9.83 10.88
CA SER A 42 4.10 10.77 10.82
C SER A 42 3.56 11.18 12.17
N CYS A 43 4.04 10.56 13.24
CA CYS A 43 3.50 10.74 14.58
C CYS A 43 4.00 11.95 15.31
N ALA A 44 4.42 12.97 14.63
CA ALA A 44 5.12 14.01 15.33
C ALA A 44 4.23 14.90 16.20
N GLN A 45 2.95 15.06 15.95
CA GLN A 45 2.30 16.21 16.58
C GLN A 45 0.86 16.09 17.02
N GLU A 46 0.04 15.29 16.43
CA GLU A 46 -1.39 15.36 16.73
C GLU A 46 -1.93 14.05 17.22
N GLU A 47 -2.77 14.13 18.23
CA GLU A 47 -3.32 12.95 18.88
C GLU A 47 -4.68 12.56 18.37
N THR A 48 -4.89 12.68 17.09
CA THR A 48 -6.10 12.14 16.49
C THR A 48 -5.90 10.67 16.18
N GLY A 49 -6.96 9.91 16.15
CA GLY A 49 -6.89 8.47 16.03
C GLY A 49 -6.27 8.00 14.72
N ILE A 50 -5.40 7.01 14.80
CA ILE A 50 -4.83 6.36 13.65
C ILE A 50 -5.76 5.23 13.22
N ILE A 51 -6.19 5.25 11.97
CA ILE A 51 -7.05 4.22 11.40
C ILE A 51 -6.32 3.57 10.24
N VAL A 52 -6.17 2.25 10.29
CA VAL A 52 -5.53 1.47 9.23
C VAL A 52 -6.55 0.50 8.66
N SER A 53 -6.79 0.61 7.36
CA SER A 53 -7.69 -0.30 6.64
C SER A 53 -6.88 -1.30 5.85
N LEU A 54 -7.18 -2.58 5.99
CA LEU A 54 -6.49 -3.68 5.29
C LEU A 54 -7.52 -4.73 4.88
N ASN A 55 -7.08 -5.72 4.10
CA ASN A 55 -7.94 -6.86 3.84
C ASN A 55 -8.06 -7.74 5.09
N LYS A 56 -9.07 -8.61 5.12
CA LYS A 56 -9.38 -9.42 6.30
C LYS A 56 -8.26 -10.35 6.72
N GLU A 57 -7.55 -10.90 5.76
CA GLU A 57 -6.46 -11.84 6.03
C GLU A 57 -5.28 -11.13 6.68
N ASP A 58 -4.87 -10.00 6.12
CA ASP A 58 -3.79 -9.20 6.68
C ASP A 58 -4.18 -8.65 8.05
N LEU A 59 -5.44 -8.28 8.23
CA LEU A 59 -5.96 -7.83 9.52
C LEU A 59 -5.80 -8.91 10.59
N LYS A 60 -6.19 -10.13 10.29
CA LYS A 60 -6.02 -11.26 11.20
C LYS A 60 -4.56 -11.48 11.59
N ASN A 61 -3.68 -11.42 10.61
CA ASN A 61 -2.25 -11.62 10.84
C ASN A 61 -1.66 -10.53 11.73
N LEU A 62 -2.09 -9.30 11.57
CA LEU A 62 -1.62 -8.18 12.40
C LEU A 62 -2.22 -8.18 13.80
N GLU A 63 -3.48 -8.54 13.95
CA GLU A 63 -4.14 -8.59 15.26
C GLU A 63 -3.46 -9.57 16.22
N GLY A 64 -2.87 -10.63 15.69
CA GLY A 64 -2.25 -11.66 16.51
C GLY A 64 -1.06 -11.17 17.31
N SER A 65 0.04 -10.88 16.63
CA SER A 65 1.31 -10.59 17.29
C SER A 65 1.83 -9.18 17.07
N PHE A 66 1.35 -8.49 16.05
CA PHE A 66 1.94 -7.21 15.64
C PHE A 66 1.21 -5.97 16.16
N LEU A 67 -0.09 -6.08 16.42
CA LEU A 67 -0.89 -4.93 16.86
C LEU A 67 -0.39 -4.36 18.18
N ALA A 68 -0.09 -5.20 19.15
CA ALA A 68 0.41 -4.77 20.44
C ALA A 68 1.74 -4.01 20.30
N LYS A 69 2.62 -4.48 19.43
CA LYS A 69 3.89 -3.82 19.14
C LYS A 69 3.66 -2.46 18.48
N LEU A 70 2.75 -2.38 17.53
CA LEU A 70 2.41 -1.12 16.87
C LEU A 70 1.89 -0.09 17.86
N LYS A 71 0.99 -0.49 18.75
CA LYS A 71 0.44 0.40 19.77
C LYS A 71 1.50 0.91 20.72
N THR A 72 2.41 0.03 21.12
CA THR A 72 3.53 0.39 22.00
C THR A 72 4.47 1.38 21.32
N GLU A 73 4.84 1.13 20.08
CA GLU A 73 5.76 1.98 19.33
C GLU A 73 5.16 3.35 19.01
N ALA A 74 3.90 3.39 18.63
CA ALA A 74 3.22 4.63 18.27
C ALA A 74 2.87 5.46 19.50
N LYS A 75 2.71 4.83 20.64
CA LYS A 75 2.18 5.45 21.87
C LYS A 75 0.83 6.10 21.65
N LYS A 76 0.07 5.59 20.67
CA LYS A 76 -1.24 6.09 20.28
C LYS A 76 -2.16 4.92 20.04
N GLU A 77 -3.44 5.20 20.09
CA GLU A 77 -4.43 4.20 19.77
C GLU A 77 -4.50 3.99 18.27
N ILE A 78 -4.43 2.73 17.86
CA ILE A 78 -4.49 2.34 16.45
C ILE A 78 -5.72 1.46 16.27
N ILE A 79 -6.58 1.87 15.33
CA ILE A 79 -7.77 1.11 14.97
C ILE A 79 -7.50 0.41 13.65
N LEU A 80 -7.65 -0.92 13.64
CA LEU A 80 -7.56 -1.70 12.40
C LEU A 80 -8.97 -1.97 11.89
N ARG A 81 -9.20 -1.74 10.60
CA ARG A 81 -10.49 -1.97 9.97
C ARG A 81 -10.36 -2.89 8.77
N PRO A 82 -11.25 -3.86 8.61
CA PRO A 82 -11.25 -4.67 7.39
C PRO A 82 -11.81 -3.86 6.21
N SER A 83 -11.28 -4.10 5.03
CA SER A 83 -11.79 -3.50 3.80
C SER A 83 -11.82 -4.54 2.70
N GLU A 84 -12.97 -4.69 2.05
CA GLU A 84 -13.13 -5.61 0.94
C GLU A 84 -12.56 -5.05 -0.37
N SER A 85 -12.36 -3.75 -0.44
CA SER A 85 -11.82 -3.10 -1.63
C SER A 85 -10.30 -3.17 -1.72
N ILE A 86 -9.61 -3.57 -0.65
CA ILE A 86 -8.16 -3.68 -0.59
C ILE A 86 -7.77 -5.15 -0.65
N GLN A 87 -6.94 -5.55 -1.61
CA GLN A 87 -6.44 -6.92 -1.72
C GLN A 87 -5.04 -7.08 -1.18
N GLY A 88 -4.26 -6.01 -1.18
CA GLY A 88 -2.93 -5.96 -0.58
C GLY A 88 -2.60 -4.55 -0.16
N GLY A 89 -1.63 -4.41 0.76
CA GLY A 89 -1.28 -3.11 1.29
C GLY A 89 -2.30 -2.58 2.29
N PHE A 90 -2.36 -1.26 2.44
CA PHE A 90 -3.23 -0.64 3.43
C PHE A 90 -3.58 0.80 3.05
N ILE A 91 -4.62 1.32 3.68
CA ILE A 91 -4.95 2.74 3.65
C ILE A 91 -4.87 3.24 5.08
N ILE A 92 -4.19 4.35 5.32
CA ILE A 92 -3.97 4.87 6.66
C ILE A 92 -4.45 6.31 6.79
N SER A 93 -5.06 6.61 7.93
CA SER A 93 -5.46 7.96 8.32
C SER A 93 -4.84 8.29 9.67
N PHE A 94 -4.37 9.52 9.82
CA PHE A 94 -3.82 10.01 11.10
C PHE A 94 -4.75 10.99 11.80
N ASP A 95 -5.86 11.36 11.17
CA ASP A 95 -6.79 12.39 11.66
C ASP A 95 -8.21 11.88 11.80
N ALA A 96 -8.36 10.66 12.28
CA ALA A 96 -9.63 9.99 12.52
C ALA A 96 -10.48 9.85 11.24
N GLY A 97 -9.84 9.68 10.09
CA GLY A 97 -10.50 9.43 8.82
C GLY A 97 -10.78 10.64 7.96
N GLN A 98 -10.40 11.83 8.39
CA GLN A 98 -10.64 13.05 7.60
C GLN A 98 -9.80 13.08 6.34
N SER A 99 -8.55 12.64 6.41
CA SER A 99 -7.71 12.46 5.24
C SER A 99 -7.07 11.09 5.27
N GLN A 100 -6.79 10.55 4.10
CA GLN A 100 -6.28 9.19 3.96
C GLN A 100 -5.09 9.15 3.02
N PHE A 101 -4.16 8.25 3.32
CA PHE A 101 -3.04 7.93 2.45
C PHE A 101 -3.23 6.50 1.95
N ASP A 102 -3.31 6.35 0.63
CA ASP A 102 -3.57 5.06 0.01
C ASP A 102 -2.26 4.38 -0.37
N PHE A 103 -1.91 3.33 0.40
CA PHE A 103 -0.77 2.46 0.14
C PHE A 103 -1.25 1.06 -0.24
N SER A 104 -2.43 0.96 -0.88
CA SER A 104 -2.90 -0.31 -1.40
C SER A 104 -2.01 -0.79 -2.56
N ASP A 105 -2.07 -2.08 -2.85
CA ASP A 105 -1.30 -2.66 -3.95
C ASP A 105 -1.59 -1.97 -5.29
N LYS A 106 -2.84 -1.62 -5.55
CA LYS A 106 -3.23 -0.91 -6.77
C LYS A 106 -2.65 0.50 -6.83
N ALA A 107 -2.72 1.24 -5.74
CA ALA A 107 -2.18 2.60 -5.67
C ALA A 107 -0.66 2.59 -5.82
N LEU A 108 0.00 1.64 -5.15
CA LEU A 108 1.45 1.48 -5.26
C LEU A 108 1.86 1.06 -6.67
N ALA A 109 1.10 0.16 -7.29
CA ALA A 109 1.36 -0.26 -8.66
C ALA A 109 1.24 0.90 -9.65
N GLU A 110 0.23 1.74 -9.46
CA GLU A 110 0.03 2.95 -10.27
C GLU A 110 1.21 3.91 -10.12
N TYR A 111 1.63 4.12 -8.89
CA TYR A 111 2.77 5.00 -8.59
C TYR A 111 4.05 4.47 -9.24
N ILE A 112 4.35 3.19 -9.08
CA ILE A 112 5.50 2.55 -9.70
C ILE A 112 5.39 2.61 -11.23
N GLY A 113 4.19 2.37 -11.76
CA GLY A 113 3.93 2.43 -13.20
C GLY A 113 4.25 3.79 -13.82
N THR A 114 4.07 4.89 -13.07
CA THR A 114 4.39 6.22 -13.58
C THR A 114 5.87 6.39 -13.88
N PHE A 115 6.74 5.63 -13.20
CA PHE A 115 8.16 5.63 -13.47
C PHE A 115 8.55 4.68 -14.59
N LEU A 116 7.86 3.55 -14.71
CA LEU A 116 8.21 2.50 -15.68
C LEU A 116 7.66 2.75 -17.07
N LYS A 117 6.48 3.36 -17.18
CA LYS A 117 5.83 3.61 -18.47
C LYS A 117 6.66 4.49 -19.41
N PRO A 118 7.26 5.61 -18.96
CA PRO A 118 8.14 6.38 -19.83
C PRO A 118 9.37 5.59 -20.30
N LYS A 119 9.91 4.75 -19.42
CA LYS A 119 11.06 3.90 -19.75
C LYS A 119 10.69 2.90 -20.85
N LEU A 120 9.50 2.31 -20.74
CA LEU A 120 8.98 1.40 -21.75
C LEU A 120 8.80 2.11 -23.09
N LYS A 121 8.31 3.33 -23.08
CA LYS A 121 8.15 4.14 -24.28
C LYS A 121 9.49 4.34 -24.99
N GLU A 122 10.53 4.67 -24.25
CA GLU A 122 11.89 4.82 -24.80
C GLU A 122 12.35 3.54 -25.48
N ILE A 123 12.16 2.40 -24.85
CA ILE A 123 12.57 1.11 -25.38
C ILE A 123 11.83 0.80 -26.68
N LEU A 124 10.50 1.03 -26.73
CA LEU A 124 9.69 0.71 -27.89
C LEU A 124 9.86 1.68 -29.06
N GLU A 125 10.18 2.92 -28.80
CA GLU A 125 10.38 3.92 -29.83
C GLU A 125 11.84 4.02 -30.29
N GLY A 126 12.69 3.40 -29.54
CA GLY A 126 14.06 3.19 -29.81
C GLY A 126 15.03 3.94 -30.03
#